data_6607de822b86ea43720a0c2595de5790
#
_entry.id   6607de822b86ea43720a0c2595de5790
#
_cell.length_a   1.000
_cell.length_b   1.000
_cell.length_c   1.000
_cell.angle_alpha   90.00
_cell.angle_beta   90.00
_cell.angle_gamma   90.00
#
_symmetry.space_group_name_H-M   'P 1'
#
loop_
_entity.id
_entity.type
_entity.pdbx_description
1 polymer ?
#
loop_
_entity_poly.entity_id
_entity_poly.type
_entity_poly.pdbx_seq_one_letter_code
_entity_poly.pdbx_strand_id
1 'polypeptide(L)'
;MKHLASIFAATFALTAPATFTSAAFASDNNEIELKIIHMGDVHGHLIPRPNARSDGNGRMEGGLARMYTKINSIRGDGKKTLLINTGDTIQGSAEALYTKGQALVDVLNLFKIDVFAPGNWEFVYGTERFRELFAGVNGAAPIAPWNAVSANVYYDGVANPAYAALNGQPVIPKYKIITKNGVKVGVLGFTTDRGPQVVGTAVTMGFRFLRSEPGSAGIAGSDASQVEVELQARIAELRPQVDLLVVASELGLANNIVLAERNPGIDVVLSSDMHEETRQPFVTSTGTLIVEEGQDGTMIGELEFEFVKDSTGKLVLKEKEWKAHTINDTIAENSTVKSKIDSIRAPFLNSTTAQTYVNPFNGTKLSGRIDEVVGYTNVALHRSNFSGENMPALVEGSGHDFLTDAFRTIGINRLGAEMDAGTRPSNVIGAIRGFRYGTHIVQGPIKREDIYHFVAIGPKIACGTIEGGKVKNQMENAADGSLNPDPRRWTGGWLFNFSGLTSDLYPVTGATYDPATGATVGALNRVRNIQIQNKNGVYSAWAAANRYTYCSYFYDTDPFQINKVDISAAFQPSIQVIKDANGVVMDGVDVVIEYLQSLPSLTANPVLNRTTIKEPLPAYLTGSPEMQPWSGAF
;
A
#
# COMPACT_ATOMS: atom_id res chain seq x y z
N MET A 1 -4.54 -70.23 17.02
CA MET A 1 -4.92 -69.95 15.62
C MET A 1 -4.45 -68.55 15.31
N LYS A 2 -3.55 -68.48 14.35
CA LYS A 2 -2.76 -67.27 13.98
C LYS A 2 -3.62 -66.37 13.10
N HIS A 3 -3.65 -65.05 13.37
CA HIS A 3 -3.99 -64.06 12.34
C HIS A 3 -2.87 -63.04 12.25
N LEU A 4 -2.26 -63.00 11.08
CA LEU A 4 -1.27 -62.00 10.65
C LEU A 4 -1.91 -60.62 10.52
N ALA A 5 -1.28 -59.63 11.10
CA ALA A 5 -1.50 -58.23 10.79
C ALA A 5 -0.41 -57.78 9.79
N SER A 6 -0.82 -57.43 8.59
CA SER A 6 0.04 -56.84 7.55
C SER A 6 0.24 -55.34 7.83
N ILE A 7 1.48 -54.97 8.11
CA ILE A 7 1.92 -53.58 8.25
C ILE A 7 2.30 -53.08 6.83
N PHE A 8 1.56 -52.12 6.29
CA PHE A 8 2.01 -51.35 5.12
C PHE A 8 3.01 -50.26 5.58
N ALA A 9 4.25 -50.44 5.25
CA ALA A 9 5.27 -49.43 5.37
C ALA A 9 5.18 -48.53 4.13
N ALA A 10 4.70 -47.30 4.30
CA ALA A 10 4.82 -46.27 3.29
C ALA A 10 6.25 -45.67 3.37
N THR A 11 7.04 -45.94 2.35
CA THR A 11 8.38 -45.37 2.19
C THR A 11 8.21 -43.91 1.72
N PHE A 12 8.46 -42.96 2.61
CA PHE A 12 8.66 -41.56 2.25
C PHE A 12 10.02 -41.42 1.56
N ALA A 13 10.04 -41.20 0.27
CA ALA A 13 11.23 -40.75 -0.43
C ALA A 13 11.50 -39.29 -0.03
N LEU A 14 12.51 -39.06 0.79
CA LEU A 14 13.08 -37.73 0.96
C LEU A 14 13.74 -37.31 -0.36
N THR A 15 13.12 -36.40 -1.08
CA THR A 15 13.81 -35.65 -2.14
C THR A 15 14.74 -34.65 -1.46
N ALA A 16 16.04 -34.84 -1.61
CA ALA A 16 17.06 -33.91 -1.18
C ALA A 16 16.84 -32.55 -1.87
N PRO A 17 17.09 -31.41 -1.18
CA PRO A 17 17.05 -30.11 -1.82
C PRO A 17 18.13 -30.07 -2.90
N ALA A 18 17.74 -29.72 -4.12
CA ALA A 18 18.70 -29.46 -5.20
C ALA A 18 19.56 -28.25 -4.77
N THR A 19 20.79 -28.54 -4.40
CA THR A 19 21.81 -27.50 -4.24
C THR A 19 22.15 -26.99 -5.64
N PHE A 20 21.65 -25.80 -5.98
CA PHE A 20 22.16 -25.06 -7.14
C PHE A 20 23.58 -24.62 -6.80
N THR A 21 24.57 -25.36 -7.32
CA THR A 21 25.94 -24.90 -7.39
C THR A 21 25.98 -23.76 -8.41
N SER A 22 26.31 -22.56 -7.97
CA SER A 22 26.70 -21.47 -8.86
C SER A 22 27.96 -21.90 -9.61
N ALA A 23 27.79 -22.43 -10.81
CA ALA A 23 28.89 -22.54 -11.76
C ALA A 23 29.27 -21.12 -12.18
N ALA A 24 30.46 -20.68 -11.84
CA ALA A 24 31.04 -19.50 -12.45
C ALA A 24 31.23 -19.83 -13.95
N PHE A 25 30.32 -19.35 -14.77
CA PHE A 25 30.43 -19.46 -16.22
C PHE A 25 31.55 -18.54 -16.70
N ALA A 26 32.47 -19.09 -17.49
CA ALA A 26 33.40 -18.29 -18.26
C ALA A 26 32.58 -17.38 -19.20
N SER A 27 32.81 -16.06 -19.13
CA SER A 27 32.10 -15.10 -19.96
C SER A 27 32.40 -15.41 -21.43
N ASP A 28 31.40 -15.89 -22.17
CA ASP A 28 31.44 -15.95 -23.61
C ASP A 28 31.38 -14.50 -24.13
N ASN A 29 32.27 -14.11 -25.02
CA ASN A 29 32.40 -12.74 -25.55
C ASN A 29 31.16 -12.21 -26.30
N ASN A 30 30.03 -12.91 -26.25
CA ASN A 30 28.76 -12.60 -26.91
C ASN A 30 27.58 -12.30 -25.95
N GLU A 31 27.76 -12.33 -24.63
CA GLU A 31 26.70 -12.08 -23.68
C GLU A 31 26.59 -10.58 -23.39
N ILE A 32 25.36 -10.09 -23.39
CA ILE A 32 25.03 -8.70 -23.08
C ILE A 32 24.17 -8.68 -21.81
N GLU A 33 24.69 -8.06 -20.76
CA GLU A 33 24.03 -7.93 -19.47
C GLU A 33 23.23 -6.64 -19.39
N LEU A 34 22.07 -6.71 -18.74
CA LEU A 34 21.25 -5.57 -18.35
C LEU A 34 20.78 -5.79 -16.93
N LYS A 35 20.75 -4.72 -16.13
CA LYS A 35 20.15 -4.73 -14.80
C LYS A 35 19.01 -3.72 -14.72
N ILE A 36 17.94 -4.09 -14.00
CA ILE A 36 16.88 -3.18 -13.59
C ILE A 36 16.82 -3.19 -12.06
N ILE A 37 16.90 -2.01 -11.46
CA ILE A 37 16.65 -1.81 -10.04
C ILE A 37 15.22 -1.32 -9.91
N HIS A 38 14.42 -2.01 -9.10
CA HIS A 38 13.04 -1.69 -8.81
C HIS A 38 12.91 -1.10 -7.40
N MET A 39 12.22 0.03 -7.30
CA MET A 39 11.81 0.65 -6.05
C MET A 39 10.39 1.21 -6.20
N GLY A 40 9.63 1.27 -5.12
CA GLY A 40 8.29 1.84 -5.04
C GLY A 40 7.81 1.90 -3.60
N ASP A 41 6.54 2.25 -3.38
CA ASP A 41 5.86 2.27 -2.07
C ASP A 41 6.72 2.87 -0.93
N VAL A 42 7.50 3.95 -1.23
CA VAL A 42 8.42 4.58 -0.26
C VAL A 42 7.65 5.31 0.85
N HIS A 43 6.45 5.75 0.55
CA HIS A 43 5.51 6.35 1.52
C HIS A 43 6.14 7.38 2.45
N GLY A 44 6.89 8.33 1.87
CA GLY A 44 7.44 9.45 2.62
C GLY A 44 8.57 9.12 3.61
N HIS A 45 9.08 7.90 3.63
CA HIS A 45 10.09 7.46 4.58
C HIS A 45 11.49 7.96 4.22
N LEU A 46 11.84 9.18 4.69
CA LEU A 46 13.15 9.79 4.48
C LEU A 46 14.26 9.11 5.27
N ILE A 47 13.97 8.71 6.51
CA ILE A 47 14.94 8.17 7.48
C ILE A 47 14.62 6.71 7.83
N PRO A 48 15.61 5.93 8.30
CA PRO A 48 15.38 4.58 8.80
C PRO A 48 14.39 4.58 9.96
N ARG A 49 13.53 3.56 10.00
CA ARG A 49 12.54 3.36 11.06
C ARG A 49 12.50 1.92 11.54
N PRO A 50 11.97 1.66 12.75
CA PRO A 50 11.69 0.31 13.18
C PRO A 50 10.75 -0.38 12.18
N ASN A 51 11.04 -1.65 11.83
CA ASN A 51 10.19 -2.46 10.98
C ASN A 51 10.00 -3.84 11.61
N ALA A 52 8.75 -4.18 11.94
CA ALA A 52 8.42 -5.46 12.56
C ALA A 52 8.35 -6.60 11.54
N ARG A 53 8.30 -6.31 10.24
CA ARG A 53 8.17 -7.31 9.19
C ARG A 53 9.37 -8.25 9.13
N SER A 54 10.57 -7.75 9.38
CA SER A 54 11.81 -8.53 9.28
C SER A 54 12.11 -9.38 10.49
N ASP A 55 11.95 -8.85 11.71
CA ASP A 55 12.39 -9.57 12.92
C ASP A 55 11.46 -9.42 14.14
N GLY A 56 10.41 -8.62 14.03
CA GLY A 56 9.48 -8.35 15.14
C GLY A 56 10.05 -7.55 16.31
N ASN A 57 11.34 -7.22 16.29
CA ASN A 57 12.05 -6.53 17.38
C ASN A 57 12.29 -5.05 17.08
N GLY A 58 11.83 -4.57 15.93
CA GLY A 58 11.99 -3.18 15.54
C GLY A 58 13.38 -2.87 14.98
N ARG A 59 13.96 -3.76 14.25
CA ARG A 59 15.19 -3.50 13.50
C ARG A 59 15.00 -2.28 12.63
N MET A 60 16.01 -1.41 12.62
CA MET A 60 15.98 -0.16 11.85
C MET A 60 16.20 -0.45 10.36
N GLU A 61 15.15 -0.29 9.57
CA GLU A 61 15.15 -0.53 8.12
C GLU A 61 14.75 0.70 7.32
N GLY A 62 14.94 0.63 6.01
CA GLY A 62 14.65 1.72 5.09
C GLY A 62 15.60 2.90 5.23
N GLY A 63 15.08 4.07 4.86
CA GLY A 63 15.81 5.33 4.83
C GLY A 63 16.55 5.55 3.50
N LEU A 64 16.24 6.70 2.86
CA LEU A 64 16.72 6.98 1.50
C LEU A 64 18.25 7.07 1.40
N ALA A 65 18.95 7.46 2.48
CA ALA A 65 20.41 7.50 2.46
C ALA A 65 21.06 6.11 2.37
N ARG A 66 20.47 5.11 3.01
CA ARG A 66 20.89 3.69 2.90
C ARG A 66 20.48 3.10 1.55
N MET A 67 19.23 3.35 1.12
CA MET A 67 18.73 2.91 -0.16
C MET A 67 19.62 3.41 -1.31
N TYR A 68 20.01 4.68 -1.29
CA TYR A 68 20.93 5.25 -2.28
C TYR A 68 22.28 4.52 -2.32
N THR A 69 22.86 4.21 -1.15
CA THR A 69 24.11 3.42 -1.06
C THR A 69 23.94 2.06 -1.74
N LYS A 70 22.86 1.34 -1.44
CA LYS A 70 22.60 0.02 -2.03
C LYS A 70 22.37 0.11 -3.53
N ILE A 71 21.53 1.04 -3.99
CA ILE A 71 21.29 1.28 -5.42
C ILE A 71 22.60 1.55 -6.16
N ASN A 72 23.47 2.40 -5.62
CA ASN A 72 24.75 2.70 -6.29
C ASN A 72 25.71 1.52 -6.29
N SER A 73 25.66 0.65 -5.27
CA SER A 73 26.49 -0.57 -5.28
C SER A 73 26.09 -1.55 -6.40
N ILE A 74 24.78 -1.61 -6.73
CA ILE A 74 24.25 -2.42 -7.84
C ILE A 74 24.51 -1.72 -9.19
N ARG A 75 24.29 -0.40 -9.22
CA ARG A 75 24.39 0.41 -10.44
C ARG A 75 25.79 0.44 -11.05
N GLY A 76 26.82 0.45 -10.21
CA GLY A 76 28.20 0.58 -10.67
C GLY A 76 28.40 1.86 -11.49
N ASP A 77 28.92 1.74 -12.74
CA ASP A 77 29.10 2.87 -13.67
C ASP A 77 27.81 3.31 -14.37
N GLY A 78 26.70 2.61 -14.17
CA GLY A 78 25.38 2.92 -14.69
C GLY A 78 25.15 2.61 -16.17
N LYS A 79 26.15 2.09 -16.88
CA LYS A 79 26.04 1.83 -18.34
C LYS A 79 25.05 0.72 -18.68
N LYS A 80 24.90 -0.26 -17.79
CA LYS A 80 24.03 -1.43 -17.97
C LYS A 80 22.89 -1.52 -16.94
N THR A 81 22.56 -0.40 -16.25
CA THR A 81 21.56 -0.40 -15.20
C THR A 81 20.51 0.66 -15.45
N LEU A 82 19.22 0.31 -15.25
CA LEU A 82 18.08 1.20 -15.16
C LEU A 82 17.56 1.22 -13.72
N LEU A 83 17.16 2.39 -13.22
CA LEU A 83 16.40 2.53 -11.98
C LEU A 83 14.97 2.91 -12.32
N ILE A 84 14.01 2.06 -11.93
CA ILE A 84 12.58 2.26 -12.14
C ILE A 84 11.88 2.39 -10.80
N ASN A 85 11.05 3.43 -10.65
CA ASN A 85 10.21 3.66 -9.48
C ASN A 85 8.74 3.46 -9.88
N THR A 86 8.00 2.66 -9.14
CA THR A 86 6.61 2.31 -9.42
C THR A 86 5.59 3.08 -8.59
N GLY A 87 5.99 4.16 -7.93
CA GLY A 87 5.05 5.11 -7.33
C GLY A 87 4.92 5.02 -5.82
N ASP A 88 3.84 5.60 -5.34
CA ASP A 88 3.48 5.79 -3.93
C ASP A 88 4.65 6.32 -3.09
N THR A 89 5.24 7.38 -3.60
CA THR A 89 6.52 7.92 -3.12
C THR A 89 6.33 9.10 -2.16
N ILE A 90 5.42 10.03 -2.50
CA ILE A 90 5.40 11.39 -1.96
C ILE A 90 4.44 11.62 -0.79
N GLN A 91 3.83 10.56 -0.26
CA GLN A 91 2.90 10.59 0.87
C GLN A 91 3.39 9.64 1.95
N GLY A 92 3.19 9.92 3.25
CA GLY A 92 3.45 8.99 4.35
C GLY A 92 4.21 9.57 5.54
N SER A 93 4.64 10.82 5.50
CA SER A 93 5.31 11.50 6.61
C SER A 93 4.85 12.95 6.77
N ALA A 94 5.18 13.59 7.89
CA ALA A 94 4.92 15.00 8.10
C ALA A 94 5.64 15.86 7.03
N GLU A 95 6.88 15.55 6.74
CA GLU A 95 7.67 16.26 5.72
C GLU A 95 7.02 16.16 4.34
N ALA A 96 6.54 14.98 3.96
CA ALA A 96 5.81 14.79 2.70
C ALA A 96 4.51 15.60 2.67
N LEU A 97 3.70 15.51 3.75
CA LEU A 97 2.41 16.18 3.87
C LEU A 97 2.54 17.70 3.74
N TYR A 98 3.35 18.31 4.57
CA TYR A 98 3.43 19.77 4.68
C TYR A 98 4.19 20.43 3.53
N THR A 99 5.01 19.68 2.79
CA THR A 99 5.67 20.15 1.56
C THR A 99 4.95 19.74 0.28
N LYS A 100 3.80 19.07 0.38
CA LYS A 100 3.05 18.52 -0.77
C LYS A 100 3.97 17.68 -1.68
N GLY A 101 4.73 16.76 -1.06
CA GLY A 101 5.63 15.84 -1.72
C GLY A 101 7.00 16.39 -2.11
N GLN A 102 7.23 17.73 -2.02
CA GLN A 102 8.51 18.33 -2.45
C GLN A 102 9.71 17.74 -1.71
N ALA A 103 9.58 17.47 -0.41
CA ALA A 103 10.64 16.91 0.42
C ALA A 103 11.20 15.60 -0.18
N LEU A 104 10.33 14.71 -0.63
CA LEU A 104 10.72 13.43 -1.22
C LEU A 104 11.34 13.62 -2.61
N VAL A 105 10.71 14.43 -3.47
CA VAL A 105 11.22 14.73 -4.81
C VAL A 105 12.63 15.33 -4.75
N ASP A 106 12.86 16.24 -3.82
CA ASP A 106 14.16 16.89 -3.64
C ASP A 106 15.29 15.91 -3.30
N VAL A 107 15.00 14.87 -2.49
CA VAL A 107 15.96 13.81 -2.17
C VAL A 107 16.12 12.84 -3.35
N LEU A 108 15.00 12.40 -3.92
CA LEU A 108 15.00 11.38 -4.97
C LEU A 108 15.53 11.88 -6.31
N ASN A 109 15.56 13.19 -6.55
CA ASN A 109 16.28 13.75 -7.69
C ASN A 109 17.78 13.41 -7.69
N LEU A 110 18.37 13.13 -6.52
CA LEU A 110 19.75 12.63 -6.42
C LEU A 110 19.91 11.20 -6.94
N PHE A 111 18.84 10.41 -6.93
CA PHE A 111 18.84 8.99 -7.30
C PHE A 111 18.97 8.76 -8.80
N LYS A 112 18.66 9.78 -9.61
CA LYS A 112 18.66 9.69 -11.08
C LYS A 112 17.77 8.55 -11.57
N ILE A 113 16.50 8.58 -11.18
CA ILE A 113 15.49 7.63 -11.61
C ILE A 113 15.34 7.74 -13.13
N ASP A 114 15.44 6.60 -13.84
CA ASP A 114 15.36 6.55 -15.30
C ASP A 114 13.91 6.58 -15.79
N VAL A 115 12.99 5.87 -15.09
CA VAL A 115 11.55 5.84 -15.40
C VAL A 115 10.75 5.77 -14.10
N PHE A 116 9.59 6.42 -14.12
CA PHE A 116 8.67 6.50 -13.00
C PHE A 116 7.23 6.20 -13.45
N ALA A 117 6.56 5.24 -12.83
CA ALA A 117 5.12 5.06 -12.94
C ALA A 117 4.47 5.61 -11.66
N PRO A 118 3.62 6.65 -11.73
CA PRO A 118 3.03 7.23 -10.53
C PRO A 118 2.03 6.28 -9.86
N GLY A 119 2.03 6.23 -8.55
CA GLY A 119 1.05 5.53 -7.75
C GLY A 119 -0.22 6.36 -7.48
N ASN A 120 -1.06 5.87 -6.59
CA ASN A 120 -2.29 6.57 -6.23
C ASN A 120 -2.01 7.82 -5.38
N TRP A 121 -1.00 7.80 -4.54
CA TRP A 121 -0.66 8.90 -3.65
C TRP A 121 0.05 10.07 -4.34
N GLU A 122 0.54 9.90 -5.56
CA GLU A 122 1.04 11.03 -6.36
C GLU A 122 -0.07 12.03 -6.73
N PHE A 123 -1.34 11.61 -6.74
CA PHE A 123 -2.47 12.48 -7.04
C PHE A 123 -3.06 13.18 -5.81
N VAL A 124 -2.64 12.82 -4.61
CA VAL A 124 -3.27 13.28 -3.35
C VAL A 124 -3.26 14.80 -3.18
N TYR A 125 -2.23 15.50 -3.69
CA TYR A 125 -2.12 16.95 -3.59
C TYR A 125 -2.79 17.71 -4.75
N GLY A 126 -3.58 17.03 -5.57
CA GLY A 126 -4.35 17.60 -6.67
C GLY A 126 -3.67 17.52 -8.03
N THR A 127 -4.49 17.66 -9.08
CA THR A 127 -4.05 17.50 -10.48
C THR A 127 -3.03 18.53 -10.92
N GLU A 128 -3.11 19.77 -10.42
CA GLU A 128 -2.10 20.80 -10.73
C GLU A 128 -0.74 20.45 -10.11
N ARG A 129 -0.74 20.04 -8.83
CA ARG A 129 0.50 19.65 -8.15
C ARG A 129 1.14 18.43 -8.81
N PHE A 130 0.33 17.46 -9.22
CA PHE A 130 0.81 16.32 -10.01
C PHE A 130 1.53 16.78 -11.28
N ARG A 131 0.93 17.72 -12.02
CA ARG A 131 1.53 18.26 -13.25
C ARG A 131 2.84 18.99 -12.98
N GLU A 132 2.89 19.83 -11.96
CA GLU A 132 4.15 20.52 -11.56
C GLU A 132 5.26 19.52 -11.28
N LEU A 133 4.94 18.47 -10.52
CA LEU A 133 5.95 17.50 -10.10
C LEU A 133 6.40 16.60 -11.27
N PHE A 134 5.47 16.06 -12.08
CA PHE A 134 5.75 14.91 -12.94
C PHE A 134 5.46 15.11 -14.43
N ALA A 135 4.61 16.06 -14.83
CA ALA A 135 4.21 16.25 -16.23
C ALA A 135 4.82 17.50 -16.88
N GLY A 136 5.14 18.51 -16.09
CA GLY A 136 5.47 19.86 -16.55
C GLY A 136 4.23 20.72 -16.77
N VAL A 137 4.38 22.03 -16.66
CA VAL A 137 3.28 23.01 -16.76
C VAL A 137 3.71 24.19 -17.63
N ASN A 138 2.89 24.58 -18.60
CA ASN A 138 3.11 25.77 -19.44
C ASN A 138 4.49 25.82 -20.12
N GLY A 139 4.99 24.67 -20.56
CA GLY A 139 6.31 24.54 -21.20
C GLY A 139 7.49 24.43 -20.21
N ALA A 140 7.26 24.54 -18.91
CA ALA A 140 8.28 24.25 -17.91
C ALA A 140 8.44 22.72 -17.74
N ALA A 141 9.68 22.26 -17.57
CA ALA A 141 9.96 20.87 -17.25
C ALA A 141 9.40 20.48 -15.88
N PRO A 142 9.07 19.21 -15.66
CA PRO A 142 8.65 18.73 -14.35
C PRO A 142 9.76 18.88 -13.30
N ILE A 143 9.36 19.10 -12.05
CA ILE A 143 10.30 19.22 -10.92
C ILE A 143 11.05 17.89 -10.69
N ALA A 144 10.37 16.75 -10.93
CA ALA A 144 10.94 15.42 -10.91
C ALA A 144 11.22 14.94 -12.36
N PRO A 145 12.47 15.00 -12.84
CA PRO A 145 12.81 14.66 -14.23
C PRO A 145 12.97 13.13 -14.41
N TRP A 146 12.01 12.36 -13.92
CA TRP A 146 12.09 10.89 -13.81
C TRP A 146 11.47 10.15 -15.00
N ASN A 147 11.17 10.86 -16.12
CA ASN A 147 10.43 10.28 -17.25
C ASN A 147 9.16 9.55 -16.78
N ALA A 148 8.23 10.28 -16.19
CA ALA A 148 6.96 9.73 -15.74
C ALA A 148 6.16 9.13 -16.91
N VAL A 149 5.61 7.91 -16.70
CA VAL A 149 4.83 7.18 -17.72
C VAL A 149 3.55 6.60 -17.14
N SER A 150 2.43 6.70 -17.88
CA SER A 150 1.19 6.01 -17.55
C SER A 150 0.25 5.94 -18.75
N ALA A 151 -0.20 4.74 -19.09
CA ALA A 151 -1.10 4.50 -20.21
C ALA A 151 -2.59 4.63 -19.85
N ASN A 152 -2.93 4.75 -18.58
CA ASN A 152 -4.31 4.70 -18.10
C ASN A 152 -4.82 5.99 -17.44
N VAL A 153 -4.10 7.12 -17.53
CA VAL A 153 -4.55 8.42 -17.03
C VAL A 153 -4.63 9.47 -18.14
N TYR A 154 -5.78 10.14 -18.24
CA TYR A 154 -6.10 11.08 -19.31
C TYR A 154 -6.68 12.36 -18.72
N TYR A 155 -6.51 13.48 -19.43
CA TYR A 155 -7.20 14.72 -19.10
C TYR A 155 -8.71 14.58 -19.28
N ASP A 156 -9.48 15.08 -18.32
CA ASP A 156 -10.93 15.20 -18.35
C ASP A 156 -11.32 16.70 -18.33
N GLY A 157 -11.35 17.29 -19.52
CA GLY A 157 -11.73 18.69 -19.70
C GLY A 157 -13.23 18.96 -19.53
N VAL A 158 -14.05 17.91 -19.41
CA VAL A 158 -15.47 18.02 -19.08
C VAL A 158 -15.64 18.20 -17.57
N ALA A 159 -14.95 17.38 -16.79
CA ALA A 159 -14.96 17.49 -15.33
C ALA A 159 -14.23 18.75 -14.83
N ASN A 160 -13.16 19.17 -15.52
CA ASN A 160 -12.44 20.41 -15.20
C ASN A 160 -12.20 21.24 -16.45
N PRO A 161 -12.96 22.34 -16.67
CA PRO A 161 -12.83 23.22 -17.84
C PRO A 161 -11.43 23.82 -18.05
N ALA A 162 -10.60 23.91 -17.01
CA ALA A 162 -9.21 24.36 -17.15
C ALA A 162 -8.39 23.44 -18.07
N TYR A 163 -8.80 22.18 -18.25
CA TYR A 163 -8.18 21.20 -19.12
C TYR A 163 -8.94 20.95 -20.44
N ALA A 164 -9.91 21.79 -20.79
CA ALA A 164 -10.75 21.60 -21.98
C ALA A 164 -9.94 21.40 -23.27
N ALA A 165 -8.87 22.15 -23.47
CA ALA A 165 -7.97 22.01 -24.64
C ALA A 165 -7.15 20.72 -24.65
N LEU A 166 -7.04 20.02 -23.52
CA LEU A 166 -6.29 18.78 -23.35
C LEU A 166 -7.21 17.56 -23.25
N ASN A 167 -8.53 17.75 -23.29
CA ASN A 167 -9.51 16.69 -23.05
C ASN A 167 -9.23 15.44 -23.88
N GLY A 168 -9.14 14.28 -23.21
CA GLY A 168 -8.86 12.97 -23.81
C GLY A 168 -7.41 12.71 -24.19
N GLN A 169 -6.50 13.68 -24.00
CA GLN A 169 -5.07 13.45 -24.18
C GLN A 169 -4.49 12.76 -22.94
N PRO A 170 -3.42 11.92 -23.09
CA PRO A 170 -2.69 11.39 -21.96
C PRO A 170 -2.10 12.53 -21.10
N VAL A 171 -2.15 12.38 -19.77
CA VAL A 171 -1.57 13.37 -18.83
C VAL A 171 -0.03 13.38 -18.89
N ILE A 172 0.54 12.18 -19.05
CA ILE A 172 1.98 11.93 -19.22
C ILE A 172 2.15 10.89 -20.33
N PRO A 173 3.36 10.71 -20.87
CA PRO A 173 3.65 9.66 -21.87
C PRO A 173 3.22 8.28 -21.39
N LYS A 174 2.72 7.44 -22.29
CA LYS A 174 2.26 6.09 -21.96
C LYS A 174 3.41 5.14 -21.63
N TYR A 175 4.54 5.34 -22.26
CA TYR A 175 5.74 4.52 -22.13
C TYR A 175 7.00 5.32 -22.43
N LYS A 176 8.15 4.72 -22.09
CA LYS A 176 9.48 5.19 -22.48
C LYS A 176 10.28 4.05 -23.09
N ILE A 177 10.97 4.29 -24.21
CA ILE A 177 11.98 3.36 -24.73
C ILE A 177 13.36 3.93 -24.40
N ILE A 178 14.19 3.11 -23.76
CA ILE A 178 15.56 3.47 -23.35
C ILE A 178 16.51 2.37 -23.84
N THR A 179 17.63 2.78 -24.40
CA THR A 179 18.70 1.82 -24.74
C THR A 179 19.79 1.85 -23.68
N LYS A 180 20.06 0.69 -23.07
CA LYS A 180 21.14 0.49 -22.10
C LYS A 180 21.97 -0.70 -22.52
N ASN A 181 23.27 -0.55 -22.57
CA ASN A 181 24.23 -1.59 -22.99
C ASN A 181 23.84 -2.27 -24.31
N GLY A 182 23.26 -1.52 -25.26
CA GLY A 182 22.79 -2.04 -26.55
C GLY A 182 21.42 -2.73 -26.53
N VAL A 183 20.80 -2.94 -25.36
CA VAL A 183 19.45 -3.51 -25.19
C VAL A 183 18.42 -2.39 -25.24
N LYS A 184 17.41 -2.52 -26.09
CA LYS A 184 16.25 -1.61 -26.15
C LYS A 184 15.18 -2.08 -25.16
N VAL A 185 14.98 -1.31 -24.09
CA VAL A 185 13.98 -1.58 -23.06
C VAL A 185 12.78 -0.66 -23.27
N GLY A 186 11.60 -1.23 -23.47
CA GLY A 186 10.34 -0.51 -23.41
C GLY A 186 9.77 -0.60 -22.00
N VAL A 187 9.56 0.54 -21.35
CA VAL A 187 8.90 0.61 -20.04
C VAL A 187 7.53 1.24 -20.23
N LEU A 188 6.49 0.42 -20.11
CA LEU A 188 5.08 0.80 -20.19
C LEU A 188 4.59 1.08 -18.77
N GLY A 189 3.97 2.25 -18.53
CA GLY A 189 3.46 2.62 -17.21
C GLY A 189 1.96 2.39 -17.07
N PHE A 190 1.55 1.97 -15.87
CA PHE A 190 0.17 2.04 -15.40
C PHE A 190 0.14 2.61 -13.99
N THR A 191 -0.67 3.65 -13.78
CA THR A 191 -1.01 4.16 -12.44
C THR A 191 -2.24 3.43 -11.91
N THR A 192 -2.66 3.77 -10.69
CA THR A 192 -3.91 3.26 -10.11
C THR A 192 -5.09 3.39 -11.08
N ASP A 193 -5.99 2.43 -11.05
CA ASP A 193 -7.30 2.48 -11.74
C ASP A 193 -8.40 3.09 -10.87
N ARG A 194 -8.11 3.33 -9.58
CA ARG A 194 -9.03 3.75 -8.52
C ARG A 194 -8.67 5.13 -7.92
N GLY A 195 -7.98 5.99 -8.66
CA GLY A 195 -7.55 7.30 -8.15
C GLY A 195 -8.63 8.06 -7.37
N PRO A 196 -9.81 8.33 -7.96
CA PRO A 196 -10.90 9.03 -7.26
C PRO A 196 -11.40 8.31 -6.00
N GLN A 197 -11.41 6.98 -6.01
CA GLN A 197 -11.86 6.16 -4.88
C GLN A 197 -10.85 6.14 -3.71
N VAL A 198 -9.56 6.26 -4.01
CA VAL A 198 -8.50 6.20 -2.99
C VAL A 198 -8.21 7.58 -2.42
N VAL A 199 -7.85 8.55 -3.27
CA VAL A 199 -7.42 9.88 -2.81
C VAL A 199 -8.53 10.94 -2.82
N GLY A 200 -9.67 10.65 -3.46
CA GLY A 200 -10.84 11.52 -3.49
C GLY A 200 -11.12 12.17 -4.85
N THR A 201 -12.41 12.31 -5.16
CA THR A 201 -12.87 12.83 -6.46
C THR A 201 -12.49 14.28 -6.69
N ALA A 202 -12.49 15.12 -5.66
CA ALA A 202 -12.18 16.54 -5.82
C ALA A 202 -10.69 16.78 -6.13
N VAL A 203 -9.78 16.02 -5.55
CA VAL A 203 -8.33 16.17 -5.80
C VAL A 203 -7.91 15.58 -7.15
N THR A 204 -8.68 14.63 -7.69
CA THR A 204 -8.44 14.04 -9.01
C THR A 204 -9.28 14.67 -10.13
N MET A 205 -10.10 15.68 -9.82
CA MET A 205 -10.98 16.34 -10.77
C MET A 205 -10.21 16.97 -11.94
N GLY A 206 -10.54 16.51 -13.15
CA GLY A 206 -9.83 16.88 -14.38
C GLY A 206 -8.90 15.79 -14.90
N PHE A 207 -8.79 14.66 -14.17
CA PHE A 207 -8.17 13.45 -14.67
C PHE A 207 -9.18 12.30 -14.70
N ARG A 208 -9.08 11.47 -15.74
CA ARG A 208 -9.88 10.25 -15.92
C ARG A 208 -8.95 9.06 -15.95
N PHE A 209 -9.25 8.06 -15.14
CA PHE A 209 -8.51 6.82 -15.04
C PHE A 209 -9.23 5.71 -15.79
N LEU A 210 -8.52 4.92 -16.58
CA LEU A 210 -9.07 3.69 -17.15
C LEU A 210 -9.21 2.66 -16.04
N ARG A 211 -10.28 1.87 -16.11
CA ARG A 211 -10.68 0.93 -15.07
C ARG A 211 -10.22 -0.50 -15.38
N SER A 212 -9.87 -1.24 -14.33
CA SER A 212 -9.46 -2.64 -14.44
C SER A 212 -10.60 -3.63 -14.15
N GLU A 213 -11.80 -3.16 -13.75
CA GLU A 213 -12.92 -4.07 -13.51
C GLU A 213 -13.31 -4.85 -14.78
N PRO A 214 -13.58 -6.16 -14.65
CA PRO A 214 -14.04 -6.98 -15.77
C PRO A 214 -15.25 -6.37 -16.48
N GLY A 215 -15.24 -6.39 -17.81
CA GLY A 215 -16.31 -5.86 -18.65
C GLY A 215 -16.35 -4.33 -18.76
N SER A 216 -15.47 -3.60 -18.07
CA SER A 216 -15.46 -2.12 -18.10
C SER A 216 -15.12 -1.53 -19.48
N ALA A 217 -14.57 -2.30 -20.41
CA ALA A 217 -14.36 -1.89 -21.79
C ALA A 217 -15.65 -1.74 -22.59
N GLY A 218 -16.77 -2.32 -22.14
CA GLY A 218 -18.06 -2.25 -22.81
C GLY A 218 -18.14 -3.04 -24.13
N ILE A 219 -17.26 -4.02 -24.33
CA ILE A 219 -17.21 -4.87 -25.51
C ILE A 219 -18.20 -6.02 -25.33
N ALA A 220 -19.20 -6.12 -26.22
CA ALA A 220 -20.23 -7.15 -26.13
C ALA A 220 -19.64 -8.57 -26.14
N GLY A 221 -20.01 -9.38 -25.14
CA GLY A 221 -19.54 -10.77 -25.02
C GLY A 221 -18.10 -10.91 -24.50
N SER A 222 -17.46 -9.84 -24.02
CA SER A 222 -16.12 -9.86 -23.45
C SER A 222 -16.14 -9.31 -22.03
N ASP A 223 -15.31 -9.90 -21.17
CA ASP A 223 -15.02 -9.41 -19.82
C ASP A 223 -13.80 -8.49 -19.77
N ALA A 224 -13.21 -8.11 -20.92
CA ALA A 224 -12.06 -7.24 -20.98
C ALA A 224 -12.28 -5.90 -20.26
N SER A 225 -11.30 -5.46 -19.50
CA SER A 225 -11.29 -4.16 -18.87
C SER A 225 -10.73 -3.07 -19.80
N GLN A 226 -10.97 -1.80 -19.45
CA GLN A 226 -10.39 -0.66 -20.20
C GLN A 226 -8.86 -0.71 -20.14
N VAL A 227 -8.28 -1.04 -18.97
CA VAL A 227 -6.83 -1.21 -18.80
C VAL A 227 -6.31 -2.34 -19.67
N GLU A 228 -7.01 -3.48 -19.73
CA GLU A 228 -6.59 -4.62 -20.56
C GLU A 228 -6.56 -4.28 -22.05
N VAL A 229 -7.57 -3.58 -22.56
CA VAL A 229 -7.61 -3.12 -23.96
C VAL A 229 -6.43 -2.18 -24.27
N GLU A 230 -6.13 -1.25 -23.38
CA GLU A 230 -4.98 -0.36 -23.53
C GLU A 230 -3.64 -1.14 -23.46
N LEU A 231 -3.52 -2.08 -22.53
CA LEU A 231 -2.35 -2.96 -22.41
C LEU A 231 -2.08 -3.73 -23.70
N GLN A 232 -3.10 -4.38 -24.28
CA GLN A 232 -3.00 -5.13 -25.54
C GLN A 232 -2.53 -4.23 -26.68
N ALA A 233 -3.10 -3.02 -26.80
CA ALA A 233 -2.70 -2.06 -27.82
C ALA A 233 -1.21 -1.65 -27.66
N ARG A 234 -0.76 -1.45 -26.42
CA ARG A 234 0.65 -1.08 -26.17
C ARG A 234 1.62 -2.25 -26.36
N ILE A 235 1.25 -3.47 -26.00
CA ILE A 235 2.05 -4.67 -26.29
C ILE A 235 2.25 -4.79 -27.81
N ALA A 236 1.17 -4.70 -28.59
CA ALA A 236 1.24 -4.77 -30.06
C ALA A 236 2.12 -3.67 -30.67
N GLU A 237 2.10 -2.47 -30.12
CA GLU A 237 2.92 -1.34 -30.56
C GLU A 237 4.40 -1.51 -30.21
N LEU A 238 4.69 -1.92 -28.96
CA LEU A 238 6.04 -1.90 -28.42
C LEU A 238 6.85 -3.15 -28.75
N ARG A 239 6.24 -4.33 -28.74
CA ARG A 239 6.96 -5.60 -28.93
C ARG A 239 7.87 -5.66 -30.16
N PRO A 240 7.47 -5.12 -31.33
CA PRO A 240 8.35 -5.07 -32.51
C PRO A 240 9.53 -4.10 -32.40
N GLN A 241 9.52 -3.19 -31.41
CA GLN A 241 10.49 -2.09 -31.30
C GLN A 241 11.55 -2.33 -30.22
N VAL A 242 11.32 -3.31 -29.31
CA VAL A 242 12.13 -3.48 -28.09
C VAL A 242 12.62 -4.91 -27.93
N ASP A 243 13.76 -5.05 -27.27
CA ASP A 243 14.33 -6.35 -26.91
C ASP A 243 13.73 -6.86 -25.59
N LEU A 244 13.39 -5.94 -24.65
CA LEU A 244 12.76 -6.22 -23.38
C LEU A 244 11.53 -5.31 -23.17
N LEU A 245 10.37 -5.89 -22.83
CA LEU A 245 9.16 -5.15 -22.47
C LEU A 245 8.87 -5.29 -20.98
N VAL A 246 8.98 -4.17 -20.27
CA VAL A 246 8.70 -4.04 -18.84
C VAL A 246 7.41 -3.27 -18.64
N VAL A 247 6.55 -3.74 -17.77
CA VAL A 247 5.37 -3.01 -17.28
C VAL A 247 5.67 -2.53 -15.86
N ALA A 248 5.68 -1.23 -15.63
CA ALA A 248 5.77 -0.61 -14.32
C ALA A 248 4.35 -0.21 -13.88
N SER A 249 3.83 -0.81 -12.81
CA SER A 249 2.39 -0.83 -12.56
C SER A 249 2.01 -0.67 -11.10
N GLU A 250 1.17 0.30 -10.84
CA GLU A 250 0.50 0.60 -9.57
C GLU A 250 -0.96 0.09 -9.57
N LEU A 251 -1.25 -0.98 -10.32
CA LEU A 251 -2.58 -1.61 -10.34
C LEU A 251 -2.77 -2.64 -9.21
N GLY A 252 -1.74 -2.89 -8.42
CA GLY A 252 -1.68 -3.91 -7.39
C GLY A 252 -1.38 -5.30 -7.93
N LEU A 253 -0.69 -6.10 -7.12
CA LEU A 253 -0.16 -7.41 -7.52
C LEU A 253 -1.24 -8.34 -8.08
N ALA A 254 -2.41 -8.41 -7.44
CA ALA A 254 -3.52 -9.25 -7.87
C ALA A 254 -3.98 -8.95 -9.30
N ASN A 255 -4.19 -7.67 -9.63
CA ASN A 255 -4.55 -7.24 -10.98
C ASN A 255 -3.43 -7.52 -11.98
N ASN A 256 -2.18 -7.25 -11.57
CA ASN A 256 -1.01 -7.45 -12.42
C ASN A 256 -0.82 -8.92 -12.80
N ILE A 257 -1.09 -9.85 -11.89
CA ILE A 257 -1.07 -11.29 -12.16
C ILE A 257 -2.13 -11.65 -13.22
N VAL A 258 -3.37 -11.20 -13.04
CA VAL A 258 -4.45 -11.45 -13.99
C VAL A 258 -4.14 -10.90 -15.38
N LEU A 259 -3.68 -9.65 -15.44
CA LEU A 259 -3.37 -8.97 -16.70
C LEU A 259 -2.21 -9.66 -17.45
N ALA A 260 -1.13 -10.02 -16.73
CA ALA A 260 0.02 -10.67 -17.34
C ALA A 260 -0.28 -12.09 -17.80
N GLU A 261 -1.09 -12.86 -17.05
CA GLU A 261 -1.51 -14.21 -17.43
C GLU A 261 -2.34 -14.21 -18.72
N ARG A 262 -3.21 -13.23 -18.91
CA ARG A 262 -4.11 -13.11 -20.07
C ARG A 262 -3.45 -12.48 -21.30
N ASN A 263 -2.34 -11.76 -21.13
CA ASN A 263 -1.75 -10.93 -22.19
C ASN A 263 -0.27 -11.26 -22.41
N PRO A 264 0.05 -12.26 -23.25
CA PRO A 264 1.43 -12.63 -23.54
C PRO A 264 2.20 -11.51 -24.26
N GLY A 265 3.52 -11.54 -24.11
CA GLY A 265 4.43 -10.57 -24.76
C GLY A 265 5.03 -9.55 -23.78
N ILE A 266 4.73 -9.65 -22.49
CA ILE A 266 5.39 -8.92 -21.41
C ILE A 266 6.52 -9.81 -20.86
N ASP A 267 7.71 -9.27 -20.68
CA ASP A 267 8.83 -10.02 -20.08
C ASP A 267 8.83 -9.93 -18.55
N VAL A 268 8.49 -8.71 -18.01
CA VAL A 268 8.48 -8.43 -16.57
C VAL A 268 7.39 -7.43 -16.23
N VAL A 269 6.72 -7.62 -15.09
CA VAL A 269 5.90 -6.63 -14.41
C VAL A 269 6.56 -6.25 -13.09
N LEU A 270 6.86 -4.97 -12.94
CA LEU A 270 7.24 -4.33 -11.68
C LEU A 270 5.96 -3.80 -11.05
N SER A 271 5.48 -4.45 -10.01
CA SER A 271 4.21 -4.17 -9.32
C SER A 271 4.43 -3.31 -8.08
N SER A 272 3.40 -2.60 -7.64
CA SER A 272 3.29 -1.86 -6.37
C SER A 272 1.82 -1.71 -5.95
N ASP A 273 1.46 -0.88 -4.97
CA ASP A 273 0.16 -0.65 -4.34
C ASP A 273 -0.19 -1.62 -3.21
N MET A 274 0.15 -2.91 -3.30
CA MET A 274 -0.28 -3.87 -2.28
C MET A 274 0.72 -4.03 -1.13
N HIS A 275 1.91 -3.46 -1.24
CA HIS A 275 2.99 -3.53 -0.25
C HIS A 275 3.50 -4.95 -0.01
N GLU A 276 3.40 -5.82 -1.00
CA GLU A 276 3.84 -7.21 -0.86
C GLU A 276 5.34 -7.34 -1.09
N GLU A 277 6.01 -8.15 -0.27
CA GLU A 277 7.41 -8.50 -0.49
C GLU A 277 7.52 -9.80 -1.28
N THR A 278 7.66 -9.73 -2.59
CA THR A 278 7.87 -10.93 -3.41
C THR A 278 9.33 -11.36 -3.36
N ARG A 279 9.70 -12.14 -2.35
CA ARG A 279 11.07 -12.69 -2.26
C ARG A 279 11.34 -13.73 -3.33
N GLN A 280 10.29 -14.37 -3.86
CA GLN A 280 10.30 -15.17 -5.08
C GLN A 280 9.29 -14.56 -6.05
N PRO A 281 9.66 -14.42 -7.34
CA PRO A 281 8.74 -13.85 -8.33
C PRO A 281 7.57 -14.79 -8.63
N PHE A 282 6.43 -14.20 -8.99
CA PHE A 282 5.38 -14.93 -9.71
C PHE A 282 5.81 -15.10 -11.15
N VAL A 283 5.54 -16.27 -11.72
CA VAL A 283 5.81 -16.53 -13.15
C VAL A 283 4.52 -17.04 -13.78
N THR A 284 4.01 -16.29 -14.76
CA THR A 284 2.79 -16.67 -15.49
C THR A 284 3.02 -17.88 -16.39
N SER A 285 1.93 -18.50 -16.88
CA SER A 285 2.00 -19.57 -17.88
C SER A 285 2.68 -19.12 -19.20
N THR A 286 2.66 -17.82 -19.46
CA THR A 286 3.31 -17.19 -20.63
C THR A 286 4.78 -16.82 -20.39
N GLY A 287 5.31 -17.06 -19.18
CA GLY A 287 6.69 -16.76 -18.81
C GLY A 287 6.96 -15.33 -18.36
N THR A 288 5.92 -14.50 -18.16
CA THR A 288 6.07 -13.17 -17.55
C THR A 288 6.45 -13.28 -16.08
N LEU A 289 7.48 -12.57 -15.65
CA LEU A 289 7.93 -12.49 -14.27
C LEU A 289 7.28 -11.28 -13.61
N ILE A 290 6.67 -11.47 -12.41
CA ILE A 290 5.98 -10.41 -11.67
C ILE A 290 6.59 -10.31 -10.28
N VAL A 291 6.98 -9.10 -9.87
CA VAL A 291 7.62 -8.82 -8.59
C VAL A 291 7.07 -7.53 -7.96
N GLU A 292 7.07 -7.47 -6.63
CA GLU A 292 6.73 -6.30 -5.83
C GLU A 292 7.74 -6.19 -4.67
N GLU A 293 8.18 -4.97 -4.31
CA GLU A 293 9.32 -4.74 -3.41
C GLU A 293 8.93 -4.34 -1.99
N GLY A 294 7.69 -4.53 -1.60
CA GLY A 294 7.24 -4.23 -0.23
C GLY A 294 6.81 -2.78 -0.04
N GLN A 295 7.25 -2.13 1.03
CA GLN A 295 6.87 -0.76 1.38
C GLN A 295 7.95 -0.04 2.19
N ASP A 296 7.69 1.27 2.45
CA ASP A 296 8.44 2.12 3.39
C ASP A 296 9.94 2.24 3.04
N GLY A 297 10.31 1.85 1.81
CA GLY A 297 11.70 1.82 1.35
C GLY A 297 12.56 0.79 2.06
N THR A 298 11.96 -0.27 2.62
CA THR A 298 12.67 -1.32 3.38
C THR A 298 13.29 -2.39 2.49
N MET A 299 12.86 -2.48 1.23
CA MET A 299 13.40 -3.39 0.23
C MET A 299 13.58 -2.68 -1.11
N ILE A 300 14.51 -3.15 -1.92
CA ILE A 300 14.60 -2.88 -3.36
C ILE A 300 14.79 -4.19 -4.11
N GLY A 301 14.32 -4.21 -5.35
CA GLY A 301 14.51 -5.34 -6.25
C GLY A 301 15.67 -5.13 -7.21
N GLU A 302 16.36 -6.21 -7.57
CA GLU A 302 17.34 -6.25 -8.65
C GLU A 302 16.96 -7.36 -9.61
N LEU A 303 16.75 -6.99 -10.87
CA LEU A 303 16.58 -7.92 -11.98
C LEU A 303 17.84 -7.91 -12.83
N GLU A 304 18.40 -9.08 -13.03
CA GLU A 304 19.53 -9.30 -13.93
C GLU A 304 19.04 -10.03 -15.19
N PHE A 305 19.46 -9.56 -16.35
CA PHE A 305 19.10 -10.12 -17.65
C PHE A 305 20.36 -10.42 -18.44
N GLU A 306 20.41 -11.60 -19.03
CA GLU A 306 21.43 -11.99 -20.01
C GLU A 306 20.80 -12.14 -21.38
N PHE A 307 21.39 -11.48 -22.37
CA PHE A 307 21.00 -11.56 -23.76
C PHE A 307 22.13 -12.15 -24.60
N VAL A 308 21.75 -12.91 -25.62
CA VAL A 308 22.67 -13.41 -26.63
C VAL A 308 22.18 -12.96 -28.03
N LYS A 309 23.09 -12.83 -28.99
CA LYS A 309 22.70 -12.59 -30.38
C LYS A 309 22.42 -13.92 -31.05
N ASP A 310 21.25 -14.03 -31.69
CA ASP A 310 20.93 -15.15 -32.54
C ASP A 310 21.74 -15.10 -33.86
N SER A 311 21.56 -16.08 -34.74
CA SER A 311 22.22 -16.16 -36.02
C SER A 311 21.93 -14.99 -36.98
N THR A 312 20.90 -14.19 -36.70
CA THR A 312 20.53 -12.98 -37.46
C THR A 312 21.10 -11.71 -36.85
N GLY A 313 21.74 -11.79 -35.68
CA GLY A 313 22.25 -10.67 -34.89
C GLY A 313 21.20 -10.02 -34.01
N LYS A 314 19.99 -10.56 -33.90
CA LYS A 314 18.92 -10.11 -33.01
C LYS A 314 19.23 -10.55 -31.59
N LEU A 315 18.94 -9.66 -30.61
CA LEU A 315 19.03 -9.98 -29.17
C LEU A 315 17.90 -10.92 -28.77
N VAL A 316 18.26 -11.99 -28.09
CA VAL A 316 17.34 -12.96 -27.50
C VAL A 316 17.65 -13.04 -26.01
N LEU A 317 16.62 -12.92 -25.17
CA LEU A 317 16.75 -13.09 -23.72
C LEU A 317 17.08 -14.54 -23.41
N LYS A 318 18.23 -14.76 -22.78
CA LYS A 318 18.74 -16.08 -22.38
C LYS A 318 18.32 -16.43 -20.97
N GLU A 319 18.53 -15.49 -20.05
CA GLU A 319 18.30 -15.69 -18.61
C GLU A 319 17.78 -14.41 -17.96
N LYS A 320 16.97 -14.57 -16.92
CA LYS A 320 16.51 -13.50 -16.02
C LYS A 320 16.52 -14.00 -14.59
N GLU A 321 17.08 -13.19 -13.68
CA GLU A 321 17.18 -13.49 -12.25
C GLU A 321 16.60 -12.34 -11.42
N TRP A 322 15.93 -12.67 -10.33
CA TRP A 322 15.41 -11.71 -9.33
C TRP A 322 16.14 -11.84 -8.02
N LYS A 323 16.52 -10.69 -7.45
CA LYS A 323 17.13 -10.59 -6.12
C LYS A 323 16.42 -9.50 -5.31
N ALA A 324 15.88 -9.87 -4.16
CA ALA A 324 15.33 -8.93 -3.19
C ALA A 324 16.42 -8.50 -2.19
N HIS A 325 16.59 -7.19 -2.02
CA HIS A 325 17.60 -6.62 -1.13
C HIS A 325 16.95 -5.83 0.00
N THR A 326 17.02 -6.32 1.22
CA THR A 326 16.56 -5.59 2.41
C THR A 326 17.47 -4.39 2.68
N ILE A 327 16.88 -3.23 2.89
CA ILE A 327 17.57 -1.99 3.24
C ILE A 327 17.59 -1.85 4.77
N ASN A 328 18.69 -2.20 5.39
CA ASN A 328 18.81 -2.27 6.85
C ASN A 328 20.10 -1.61 7.37
N ASP A 329 20.34 -1.72 8.66
CA ASP A 329 21.44 -1.10 9.39
C ASP A 329 22.85 -1.62 9.06
N THR A 330 22.96 -2.70 8.28
CA THR A 330 24.25 -3.16 7.73
C THR A 330 24.71 -2.30 6.55
N ILE A 331 23.83 -1.45 5.99
CA ILE A 331 24.14 -0.56 4.87
C ILE A 331 24.43 0.85 5.41
N ALA A 332 25.61 1.36 5.09
CA ALA A 332 26.00 2.71 5.50
C ALA A 332 25.16 3.79 4.81
N GLU A 333 24.77 4.82 5.52
CA GLU A 333 24.09 5.98 4.96
C GLU A 333 25.03 6.78 4.05
N ASN A 334 24.58 7.14 2.85
CA ASN A 334 25.30 8.06 1.98
C ASN A 334 25.28 9.47 2.56
N SER A 335 26.44 10.08 2.78
CA SER A 335 26.57 11.37 3.46
C SER A 335 25.90 12.53 2.71
N THR A 336 25.95 12.56 1.38
CA THR A 336 25.32 13.60 0.56
C THR A 336 23.81 13.54 0.67
N VAL A 337 23.22 12.35 0.53
CA VAL A 337 21.77 12.14 0.66
C VAL A 337 21.33 12.45 2.10
N LYS A 338 22.08 11.96 3.08
CA LYS A 338 21.80 12.26 4.49
C LYS A 338 21.80 13.77 4.78
N SER A 339 22.80 14.49 4.31
CA SER A 339 22.86 15.96 4.50
C SER A 339 21.66 16.68 3.84
N LYS A 340 21.20 16.21 2.69
CA LYS A 340 19.99 16.74 2.04
C LYS A 340 18.76 16.47 2.90
N ILE A 341 18.59 15.26 3.41
CA ILE A 341 17.51 14.88 4.33
C ILE A 341 17.53 15.73 5.59
N ASP A 342 18.70 15.86 6.23
CA ASP A 342 18.85 16.64 7.46
C ASP A 342 18.45 18.12 7.23
N SER A 343 18.82 18.70 6.08
CA SER A 343 18.45 20.07 5.72
C SER A 343 16.94 20.24 5.51
N ILE A 344 16.26 19.25 4.92
CA ILE A 344 14.81 19.25 4.71
C ILE A 344 14.08 19.12 6.04
N ARG A 345 14.58 18.28 6.95
CA ARG A 345 13.95 18.01 8.25
C ARG A 345 14.19 19.12 9.27
N ALA A 346 15.28 19.88 9.15
CA ALA A 346 15.64 20.91 10.13
C ALA A 346 14.51 21.92 10.48
N PRO A 347 13.68 22.43 9.54
CA PRO A 347 12.56 23.30 9.87
C PRO A 347 11.49 22.62 10.74
N PHE A 348 11.26 21.32 10.55
CA PHE A 348 10.27 20.54 11.31
C PHE A 348 10.74 20.21 12.72
N LEU A 349 12.05 20.26 12.97
CA LEU A 349 12.68 20.05 14.28
C LEU A 349 12.82 21.34 15.08
N ASN A 350 12.40 22.47 14.53
CA ASN A 350 12.40 23.78 15.19
C ASN A 350 10.96 24.19 15.53
N SER A 351 10.65 24.40 16.80
CA SER A 351 9.28 24.67 17.27
C SER A 351 8.64 25.91 16.65
N THR A 352 9.40 26.97 16.40
CA THR A 352 8.89 28.21 15.79
C THR A 352 8.58 28.00 14.31
N THR A 353 9.48 27.34 13.58
CA THR A 353 9.31 27.11 12.15
C THR A 353 8.26 26.03 11.88
N ALA A 354 8.21 24.97 12.68
CA ALA A 354 7.23 23.90 12.54
C ALA A 354 5.79 24.45 12.54
N GLN A 355 5.47 25.37 13.44
CA GLN A 355 4.12 25.97 13.54
C GLN A 355 3.74 26.88 12.36
N THR A 356 4.62 27.14 11.41
CA THR A 356 4.29 27.84 10.15
C THR A 356 3.69 26.91 9.09
N TYR A 357 3.89 25.61 9.23
CA TYR A 357 3.36 24.61 8.30
C TYR A 357 1.87 24.41 8.49
N VAL A 358 1.13 24.37 7.39
CA VAL A 358 -0.32 24.20 7.35
C VAL A 358 -0.65 22.94 6.56
N ASN A 359 -1.46 22.06 7.16
CA ASN A 359 -1.96 20.86 6.50
C ASN A 359 -2.80 21.25 5.27
N PRO A 360 -2.43 20.79 4.07
CA PRO A 360 -3.11 21.19 2.84
C PRO A 360 -4.56 20.68 2.72
N PHE A 361 -4.95 19.67 3.53
CA PHE A 361 -6.28 19.05 3.46
C PHE A 361 -7.29 19.65 4.43
N ASN A 362 -6.85 20.14 5.57
CA ASN A 362 -7.76 20.59 6.63
C ASN A 362 -7.46 21.99 7.18
N GLY A 363 -6.34 22.61 6.76
CA GLY A 363 -5.96 23.95 7.19
C GLY A 363 -5.40 24.03 8.61
N THR A 364 -5.21 22.90 9.31
CA THR A 364 -4.63 22.91 10.66
C THR A 364 -3.13 23.18 10.60
N LYS A 365 -2.58 23.81 11.62
CA LYS A 365 -1.16 24.00 11.75
C LYS A 365 -0.50 22.78 12.36
N LEU A 366 0.75 22.50 11.99
CA LEU A 366 1.57 21.53 12.71
C LEU A 366 1.73 21.99 14.15
N SER A 367 1.22 21.20 15.10
CA SER A 367 1.03 21.61 16.50
C SER A 367 2.35 21.66 17.31
N GLY A 368 3.45 21.09 16.79
CA GLY A 368 4.75 21.09 17.46
C GLY A 368 5.85 20.47 16.59
N ARG A 369 7.03 20.30 17.18
CA ARG A 369 8.13 19.62 16.50
C ARG A 369 7.78 18.16 16.22
N ILE A 370 8.24 17.65 15.08
CA ILE A 370 7.94 16.25 14.70
C ILE A 370 8.67 15.23 15.59
N ASP A 371 9.83 15.57 16.15
CA ASP A 371 10.61 14.72 17.07
C ASP A 371 10.17 14.79 18.53
N GLU A 372 9.14 15.60 18.84
CA GLU A 372 8.60 15.74 20.19
C GLU A 372 7.95 14.44 20.67
N VAL A 373 8.31 14.01 21.88
CA VAL A 373 7.64 12.89 22.54
C VAL A 373 6.27 13.35 23.03
N VAL A 374 5.22 12.72 22.51
CA VAL A 374 3.82 13.07 22.78
C VAL A 374 3.12 12.06 23.69
N GLY A 375 3.74 10.95 23.99
CA GLY A 375 3.25 9.91 24.88
C GLY A 375 4.17 8.69 24.89
N TYR A 376 3.68 7.59 25.43
CA TYR A 376 4.42 6.35 25.57
C TYR A 376 3.52 5.16 25.22
N THR A 377 4.14 4.00 24.97
CA THR A 377 3.43 2.73 24.84
C THR A 377 4.14 1.63 25.62
N ASN A 378 3.36 0.76 26.27
CA ASN A 378 3.85 -0.40 27.01
C ASN A 378 4.09 -1.63 26.10
N VAL A 379 3.62 -1.60 24.86
CA VAL A 379 3.79 -2.67 23.88
C VAL A 379 4.22 -2.05 22.54
N ALA A 380 4.82 -2.83 21.67
CA ALA A 380 5.06 -2.37 20.30
C ALA A 380 3.71 -2.15 19.59
N LEU A 381 3.59 -1.05 18.84
CA LEU A 381 2.41 -0.73 18.04
C LEU A 381 2.72 -1.05 16.58
N HIS A 382 2.02 -2.04 16.03
CA HIS A 382 2.25 -2.55 14.68
C HIS A 382 0.95 -2.88 13.95
N ARG A 383 1.03 -3.07 12.63
CA ARG A 383 -0.09 -3.57 11.83
C ARG A 383 -0.43 -5.03 12.18
N SER A 384 -1.59 -5.49 11.73
CA SER A 384 -1.89 -6.93 11.69
C SER A 384 -1.00 -7.62 10.66
N ASN A 385 -0.73 -8.89 10.91
CA ASN A 385 0.02 -9.77 10.01
C ASN A 385 -0.54 -11.19 10.10
N PHE A 386 -0.81 -11.81 8.98
CA PHE A 386 -1.43 -13.14 8.88
C PHE A 386 -0.52 -14.21 8.25
N SER A 387 0.71 -13.89 7.94
CA SER A 387 1.69 -14.90 7.50
C SER A 387 2.71 -15.19 8.61
N GLY A 388 3.68 -16.02 8.38
CA GLY A 388 4.66 -16.45 9.38
C GLY A 388 5.70 -15.40 9.80
N GLU A 389 5.42 -14.11 9.60
CA GLU A 389 6.29 -13.04 10.07
C GLU A 389 6.40 -13.00 11.61
N ASN A 390 7.45 -12.38 12.12
CA ASN A 390 7.71 -12.26 13.56
C ASN A 390 6.82 -11.20 14.23
N MET A 391 5.53 -11.21 13.92
CA MET A 391 4.54 -10.31 14.51
C MET A 391 3.54 -11.07 15.37
N PRO A 392 3.05 -10.47 16.48
CA PRO A 392 2.25 -11.21 17.46
C PRO A 392 0.80 -11.46 17.04
N ALA A 393 0.30 -10.80 16.00
CA ALA A 393 -1.10 -10.89 15.61
C ALA A 393 -1.27 -11.09 14.11
N LEU A 394 -2.24 -11.94 13.75
CA LEU A 394 -2.54 -12.29 12.35
C LEU A 394 -3.59 -11.38 11.70
N VAL A 395 -4.64 -11.04 12.43
CA VAL A 395 -5.80 -10.29 11.92
C VAL A 395 -6.16 -9.08 12.79
N GLU A 396 -5.33 -8.78 13.77
CA GLU A 396 -5.51 -7.67 14.70
C GLU A 396 -4.13 -7.16 15.09
N GLY A 397 -3.88 -5.87 14.92
CA GLY A 397 -2.61 -5.24 15.24
C GLY A 397 -2.75 -4.22 16.36
N SER A 398 -1.75 -4.15 17.24
CA SER A 398 -1.74 -3.18 18.36
C SER A 398 -1.76 -1.72 17.89
N GLY A 399 -1.16 -1.42 16.71
CA GLY A 399 -1.23 -0.10 16.07
C GLY A 399 -2.64 0.22 15.58
N HIS A 400 -3.36 -0.76 15.02
CA HIS A 400 -4.77 -0.61 14.65
C HIS A 400 -5.64 -0.34 15.88
N ASP A 401 -5.42 -1.11 16.95
CA ASP A 401 -6.16 -0.96 18.19
C ASP A 401 -5.94 0.40 18.82
N PHE A 402 -4.69 0.84 18.87
CA PHE A 402 -4.31 2.16 19.36
C PHE A 402 -5.03 3.30 18.63
N LEU A 403 -5.03 3.27 17.30
CA LEU A 403 -5.68 4.31 16.47
C LEU A 403 -7.20 4.28 16.62
N THR A 404 -7.80 3.10 16.58
CA THR A 404 -9.26 2.97 16.67
C THR A 404 -9.79 3.28 18.07
N ASP A 405 -9.01 3.02 19.13
CA ASP A 405 -9.31 3.45 20.50
C ASP A 405 -9.28 4.97 20.60
N ALA A 406 -8.30 5.63 19.97
CA ALA A 406 -8.24 7.09 19.94
C ALA A 406 -9.48 7.69 19.29
N PHE A 407 -9.86 7.22 18.10
CA PHE A 407 -11.03 7.75 17.38
C PHE A 407 -12.33 7.50 18.15
N ARG A 408 -12.49 6.32 18.73
CA ARG A 408 -13.65 5.97 19.54
C ARG A 408 -13.73 6.82 20.81
N THR A 409 -12.64 6.90 21.56
CA THR A 409 -12.61 7.60 22.87
C THR A 409 -12.86 9.09 22.70
N ILE A 410 -12.18 9.74 21.77
CA ILE A 410 -12.36 11.16 21.50
C ILE A 410 -13.76 11.43 20.93
N GLY A 411 -14.29 10.53 20.07
CA GLY A 411 -15.67 10.60 19.60
C GLY A 411 -16.69 10.54 20.72
N ILE A 412 -16.52 9.64 21.70
CA ILE A 412 -17.37 9.55 22.90
C ILE A 412 -17.27 10.83 23.73
N ASN A 413 -16.06 11.34 23.96
CA ASN A 413 -15.83 12.54 24.74
C ASN A 413 -16.53 13.78 24.16
N ARG A 414 -16.58 13.87 22.81
CA ARG A 414 -17.22 15.00 22.12
C ARG A 414 -18.73 14.86 21.95
N LEU A 415 -19.24 13.64 21.80
CA LEU A 415 -20.62 13.38 21.40
C LEU A 415 -21.44 12.66 22.50
N GLY A 416 -20.86 12.47 23.67
CA GLY A 416 -21.49 11.75 24.78
C GLY A 416 -22.81 12.36 25.24
N ALA A 417 -22.97 13.69 25.21
CA ALA A 417 -24.20 14.37 25.55
C ALA A 417 -25.37 14.03 24.59
N GLU A 418 -25.10 13.91 23.30
CA GLU A 418 -26.08 13.47 22.28
C GLU A 418 -26.51 12.02 22.53
N MET A 419 -25.56 11.17 22.93
CA MET A 419 -25.81 9.77 23.27
C MET A 419 -26.68 9.65 24.52
N ASP A 420 -26.44 10.49 25.57
CA ASP A 420 -27.24 10.54 26.77
C ASP A 420 -28.66 11.05 26.51
N ALA A 421 -28.79 12.00 25.61
CA ALA A 421 -30.08 12.53 25.19
C ALA A 421 -30.84 11.58 24.24
N GLY A 422 -30.27 10.46 23.84
CA GLY A 422 -30.87 9.50 22.91
C GLY A 422 -30.97 10.00 21.46
N THR A 423 -30.33 11.12 21.12
CA THR A 423 -30.33 11.70 19.79
C THR A 423 -29.26 11.07 18.88
N ARG A 424 -28.33 10.31 19.48
CA ARG A 424 -27.27 9.55 18.79
C ARG A 424 -27.18 8.14 19.39
N PRO A 425 -26.90 7.09 18.58
CA PRO A 425 -26.67 5.74 19.12
C PRO A 425 -25.51 5.73 20.12
N SER A 426 -25.75 5.12 21.29
CA SER A 426 -24.73 5.02 22.35
C SER A 426 -23.71 3.92 22.12
N ASN A 427 -23.98 2.98 21.22
CA ASN A 427 -23.03 1.96 20.79
C ASN A 427 -22.08 2.58 19.76
N VAL A 428 -20.77 2.61 20.09
CA VAL A 428 -19.77 3.40 19.37
C VAL A 428 -18.65 2.53 18.86
N ILE A 429 -18.36 2.65 17.57
CA ILE A 429 -17.30 1.96 16.86
C ILE A 429 -16.26 3.00 16.43
N GLY A 430 -15.01 2.85 16.85
CA GLY A 430 -13.86 3.47 16.22
C GLY A 430 -13.35 2.56 15.11
N ALA A 431 -12.98 3.08 13.95
CA ALA A 431 -12.55 2.24 12.85
C ALA A 431 -11.37 2.84 12.08
N ILE A 432 -10.58 1.98 11.45
CA ILE A 432 -9.53 2.35 10.51
C ILE A 432 -9.52 1.39 9.33
N ARG A 433 -9.18 1.90 8.15
CA ARG A 433 -8.98 1.12 6.92
C ARG A 433 -7.64 1.48 6.30
N GLY A 434 -6.93 0.47 5.78
CA GLY A 434 -5.78 0.69 4.92
C GLY A 434 -4.47 0.94 5.66
N PHE A 435 -4.39 0.68 6.97
CA PHE A 435 -3.13 0.72 7.69
C PHE A 435 -2.33 -0.55 7.39
N ARG A 436 -1.43 -0.47 6.39
CA ARG A 436 -0.64 -1.59 5.85
C ARG A 436 0.86 -1.40 5.98
N TYR A 437 1.33 -0.35 6.65
CA TYR A 437 2.76 -0.03 6.74
C TYR A 437 3.51 -0.99 7.65
N GLY A 438 4.72 -1.40 7.26
CA GLY A 438 5.60 -2.26 8.06
C GLY A 438 6.28 -1.52 9.20
N THR A 439 6.48 -0.21 9.04
CA THR A 439 6.99 0.66 10.10
C THR A 439 6.09 0.58 11.33
N HIS A 440 6.70 0.39 12.50
CA HIS A 440 5.99 0.32 13.77
C HIS A 440 6.60 1.25 14.82
N ILE A 441 5.90 1.43 15.94
CA ILE A 441 6.38 2.17 17.10
C ILE A 441 6.80 1.12 18.15
N VAL A 442 8.10 1.10 18.48
CA VAL A 442 8.61 0.18 19.51
C VAL A 442 8.07 0.56 20.89
N GLN A 443 8.07 -0.39 21.84
CA GLN A 443 7.76 -0.10 23.25
C GLN A 443 8.63 1.05 23.76
N GLY A 444 8.00 2.05 24.36
CA GLY A 444 8.66 3.24 24.89
C GLY A 444 8.03 4.55 24.43
N PRO A 445 8.81 5.60 24.17
CA PRO A 445 8.31 6.92 23.78
C PRO A 445 7.71 6.90 22.36
N ILE A 446 6.59 7.59 22.22
CA ILE A 446 5.91 7.87 20.94
C ILE A 446 6.22 9.31 20.56
N LYS A 447 6.82 9.51 19.41
CA LYS A 447 7.06 10.83 18.83
C LYS A 447 5.91 11.26 17.92
N ARG A 448 5.74 12.56 17.73
CA ARG A 448 4.74 13.11 16.80
C ARG A 448 4.93 12.55 15.37
N GLU A 449 6.16 12.45 14.89
CA GLU A 449 6.46 11.88 13.58
C GLU A 449 6.03 10.42 13.42
N ASP A 450 6.05 9.63 14.50
CA ASP A 450 5.59 8.24 14.47
C ASP A 450 4.08 8.16 14.17
N ILE A 451 3.31 9.09 14.76
CA ILE A 451 1.86 9.16 14.50
C ILE A 451 1.58 9.61 13.06
N TYR A 452 2.40 10.53 12.48
CA TYR A 452 2.26 10.89 11.07
C TYR A 452 2.52 9.73 10.11
N HIS A 453 3.38 8.78 10.45
CA HIS A 453 3.52 7.55 9.66
C HIS A 453 2.30 6.62 9.77
N PHE A 454 1.55 6.68 10.85
CA PHE A 454 0.32 5.90 11.03
C PHE A 454 -0.92 6.62 10.44
N VAL A 455 -0.95 7.96 10.51
CA VAL A 455 -2.05 8.82 10.06
C VAL A 455 -1.52 9.81 9.02
N ALA A 456 -1.00 9.29 7.94
CA ALA A 456 -0.04 9.92 7.05
C ALA A 456 -0.48 11.23 6.37
N ILE A 457 -1.78 11.44 6.14
CA ILE A 457 -2.29 12.69 5.53
C ILE A 457 -2.94 13.62 6.55
N GLY A 458 -2.90 13.28 7.85
CA GLY A 458 -3.57 14.03 8.90
C GLY A 458 -5.05 14.28 8.54
N PRO A 459 -5.87 13.27 8.23
CA PRO A 459 -7.25 13.48 7.84
C PRO A 459 -8.05 14.05 9.00
N LYS A 460 -9.17 14.70 8.73
CA LYS A 460 -10.15 14.98 9.79
C LYS A 460 -10.68 13.66 10.34
N ILE A 461 -11.06 13.64 11.61
CA ILE A 461 -11.82 12.55 12.18
C ILE A 461 -13.26 13.03 12.36
N ALA A 462 -14.21 12.18 11.97
CA ALA A 462 -15.63 12.47 12.16
C ALA A 462 -16.38 11.23 12.66
N CYS A 463 -17.52 11.48 13.31
CA CYS A 463 -18.45 10.45 13.71
C CYS A 463 -19.79 10.64 12.99
N GLY A 464 -20.36 9.54 12.51
CA GLY A 464 -21.68 9.48 11.87
C GLY A 464 -22.45 8.25 12.33
N THR A 465 -23.66 8.07 11.82
CA THR A 465 -24.50 6.91 12.14
C THR A 465 -24.54 5.97 10.95
N ILE A 466 -24.20 4.68 11.15
CA ILE A 466 -24.23 3.64 10.13
C ILE A 466 -25.14 2.48 10.49
N GLU A 467 -25.56 1.70 9.49
CA GLU A 467 -26.27 0.43 9.69
C GLU A 467 -25.31 -0.70 10.01
N GLY A 468 -25.72 -1.62 10.88
CA GLY A 468 -24.92 -2.77 11.29
C GLY A 468 -24.51 -3.68 10.13
N GLY A 469 -25.36 -3.83 9.13
CA GLY A 469 -25.05 -4.61 7.93
C GLY A 469 -23.81 -4.11 7.19
N LYS A 470 -23.61 -2.79 7.11
CA LYS A 470 -22.42 -2.19 6.50
C LYS A 470 -21.15 -2.49 7.30
N VAL A 471 -21.24 -2.52 8.65
CA VAL A 471 -20.09 -2.90 9.51
C VAL A 471 -19.66 -4.33 9.20
N LYS A 472 -20.61 -5.29 9.22
CA LYS A 472 -20.30 -6.69 8.92
C LYS A 472 -19.71 -6.85 7.52
N ASN A 473 -20.28 -6.18 6.51
CA ASN A 473 -19.75 -6.25 5.14
C ASN A 473 -18.30 -5.78 5.03
N GLN A 474 -17.91 -4.74 5.76
CA GLN A 474 -16.51 -4.28 5.78
C GLN A 474 -15.58 -5.36 6.38
N MET A 475 -16.01 -6.00 7.45
CA MET A 475 -15.22 -7.07 8.10
C MET A 475 -15.11 -8.30 7.19
N GLU A 476 -16.21 -8.72 6.54
CA GLU A 476 -16.22 -9.85 5.61
C GLU A 476 -15.34 -9.58 4.38
N ASN A 477 -15.38 -8.37 3.83
CA ASN A 477 -14.53 -7.99 2.68
C ASN A 477 -13.04 -7.99 3.06
N ALA A 478 -12.70 -7.50 4.26
CA ALA A 478 -11.33 -7.57 4.74
C ALA A 478 -10.85 -9.02 4.91
N ALA A 479 -11.72 -9.88 5.46
CA ALA A 479 -11.44 -11.30 5.61
C ALA A 479 -11.30 -11.99 4.24
N ASP A 480 -12.14 -11.66 3.27
CA ASP A 480 -12.08 -12.26 1.93
C ASP A 480 -10.79 -11.87 1.19
N GLY A 481 -10.45 -10.60 1.19
CA GLY A 481 -9.22 -10.11 0.55
C GLY A 481 -7.92 -10.57 1.22
N SER A 482 -7.99 -11.05 2.47
CA SER A 482 -6.81 -11.54 3.21
C SER A 482 -6.70 -13.06 3.22
N LEU A 483 -7.85 -13.76 3.20
CA LEU A 483 -7.91 -15.21 3.43
C LEU A 483 -8.29 -15.99 2.16
N ASN A 484 -8.35 -15.35 1.01
CA ASN A 484 -8.60 -16.04 -0.26
C ASN A 484 -7.39 -16.91 -0.64
N PRO A 485 -7.57 -18.17 -1.05
CA PRO A 485 -6.47 -19.02 -1.52
C PRO A 485 -5.85 -18.55 -2.84
N ASP A 486 -6.54 -17.72 -3.60
CA ASP A 486 -6.08 -17.22 -4.90
C ASP A 486 -5.46 -15.83 -4.77
N PRO A 487 -4.16 -15.64 -5.05
CA PRO A 487 -3.48 -14.34 -4.95
C PRO A 487 -4.09 -13.28 -5.86
N ARG A 488 -4.78 -13.67 -6.94
CA ARG A 488 -5.51 -12.74 -7.82
C ARG A 488 -6.66 -12.02 -7.11
N ARG A 489 -6.98 -12.40 -5.86
CA ARG A 489 -8.03 -11.82 -5.03
C ARG A 489 -7.50 -11.06 -3.80
N TRP A 490 -6.21 -11.08 -3.56
CA TRP A 490 -5.62 -10.43 -2.40
C TRP A 490 -5.70 -8.91 -2.47
N THR A 491 -5.76 -8.27 -1.30
CA THR A 491 -5.93 -6.82 -1.15
C THR A 491 -4.83 -6.18 -0.29
N GLY A 492 -3.68 -6.84 -0.14
CA GLY A 492 -2.54 -6.31 0.63
C GLY A 492 -2.72 -6.40 2.15
N GLY A 493 -3.32 -7.49 2.62
CA GLY A 493 -3.48 -7.80 4.03
C GLY A 493 -4.81 -7.40 4.65
N TRP A 494 -4.90 -7.50 5.97
CA TRP A 494 -6.10 -7.21 6.74
C TRP A 494 -6.34 -5.70 6.85
N LEU A 495 -7.32 -5.18 6.12
CA LEU A 495 -7.50 -3.74 5.92
C LEU A 495 -8.44 -3.06 6.92
N PHE A 496 -9.24 -3.81 7.68
CA PHE A 496 -10.23 -3.23 8.59
C PHE A 496 -10.02 -3.67 10.02
N ASN A 497 -9.91 -2.71 10.92
CA ASN A 497 -9.86 -2.93 12.36
C ASN A 497 -10.78 -1.97 13.09
N PHE A 498 -11.22 -2.37 14.29
CA PHE A 498 -12.27 -1.69 15.02
C PHE A 498 -11.98 -1.62 16.53
N SER A 499 -12.44 -0.56 17.16
CA SER A 499 -12.59 -0.43 18.61
C SER A 499 -14.07 -0.42 18.99
N GLY A 500 -14.39 -0.93 20.16
CA GLY A 500 -15.78 -1.04 20.63
C GLY A 500 -16.56 -2.17 19.96
N LEU A 501 -15.86 -3.14 19.39
CA LEU A 501 -16.44 -4.30 18.73
C LEU A 501 -15.58 -5.54 19.01
N THR A 502 -16.22 -6.70 19.19
CA THR A 502 -15.58 -8.02 19.20
C THR A 502 -16.28 -8.97 18.26
N SER A 503 -15.57 -9.95 17.73
CA SER A 503 -16.12 -10.95 16.80
C SER A 503 -15.36 -12.26 16.84
N ASP A 504 -16.01 -13.33 16.39
CA ASP A 504 -15.39 -14.60 16.06
C ASP A 504 -15.09 -14.66 14.56
N LEU A 505 -13.87 -15.14 14.21
CA LEU A 505 -13.43 -15.35 12.83
C LEU A 505 -13.32 -16.84 12.52
N TYR A 506 -13.95 -17.25 11.42
CA TYR A 506 -13.92 -18.60 10.85
C TYR A 506 -13.21 -18.57 9.49
N PRO A 507 -11.88 -18.75 9.46
CA PRO A 507 -11.09 -18.58 8.23
C PRO A 507 -11.48 -19.54 7.10
N VAL A 508 -11.82 -20.79 7.41
CA VAL A 508 -12.03 -21.86 6.45
C VAL A 508 -13.52 -22.05 6.11
N THR A 509 -14.37 -22.23 7.13
CA THR A 509 -15.79 -22.58 6.92
C THR A 509 -16.70 -21.40 6.61
N GLY A 510 -16.17 -20.21 6.59
CA GLY A 510 -16.92 -18.96 6.35
C GLY A 510 -17.05 -18.55 4.89
N ALA A 511 -16.37 -19.22 3.96
CA ALA A 511 -16.47 -18.97 2.53
C ALA A 511 -16.19 -20.21 1.70
N THR A 512 -16.73 -20.22 0.49
CA THR A 512 -16.47 -21.24 -0.54
C THR A 512 -15.95 -20.52 -1.77
N TYR A 513 -15.02 -21.13 -2.47
CA TYR A 513 -14.38 -20.56 -3.66
C TYR A 513 -14.57 -21.42 -4.89
N ASP A 514 -14.74 -20.76 -6.02
CA ASP A 514 -14.62 -21.40 -7.33
C ASP A 514 -13.12 -21.71 -7.59
N PRO A 515 -12.75 -22.97 -7.77
CA PRO A 515 -11.34 -23.32 -7.95
C PRO A 515 -10.72 -22.81 -9.26
N ALA A 516 -11.54 -22.46 -10.25
CA ALA A 516 -11.03 -21.94 -11.53
C ALA A 516 -10.72 -20.44 -11.50
N THR A 517 -11.49 -19.69 -10.71
CA THR A 517 -11.44 -18.23 -10.73
C THR A 517 -11.03 -17.60 -9.39
N GLY A 518 -10.95 -18.40 -8.32
CA GLY A 518 -10.76 -17.90 -6.96
C GLY A 518 -11.92 -17.05 -6.43
N ALA A 519 -12.98 -16.87 -7.24
CA ALA A 519 -14.12 -16.06 -6.83
C ALA A 519 -14.91 -16.72 -5.70
N THR A 520 -15.39 -15.91 -4.75
CA THR A 520 -16.25 -16.38 -3.67
C THR A 520 -17.60 -16.83 -4.21
N VAL A 521 -18.02 -18.03 -3.83
CA VAL A 521 -19.32 -18.62 -4.17
C VAL A 521 -20.26 -18.47 -2.98
N GLY A 522 -21.39 -17.79 -3.19
CA GLY A 522 -22.39 -17.57 -2.15
C GLY A 522 -22.04 -16.40 -1.21
N ALA A 523 -22.70 -16.36 -0.06
CA ALA A 523 -22.52 -15.28 0.91
C ALA A 523 -21.34 -15.56 1.84
N LEU A 524 -20.52 -14.54 2.06
CA LEU A 524 -19.48 -14.55 3.07
C LEU A 524 -20.09 -14.63 4.48
N ASN A 525 -19.55 -15.45 5.34
CA ASN A 525 -19.95 -15.60 6.74
C ASN A 525 -18.77 -16.05 7.63
N ARG A 526 -17.59 -15.46 7.41
CA ARG A 526 -16.41 -15.69 8.25
C ARG A 526 -16.52 -14.99 9.59
N VAL A 527 -17.16 -13.82 9.63
CA VAL A 527 -17.28 -12.99 10.83
C VAL A 527 -18.62 -13.27 11.51
N ARG A 528 -18.57 -13.83 12.72
CA ARG A 528 -19.78 -14.23 13.49
C ARG A 528 -19.70 -13.71 14.92
N ASN A 529 -20.81 -13.83 15.66
CA ASN A 529 -20.92 -13.49 17.10
C ASN A 529 -20.41 -12.06 17.41
N ILE A 530 -20.74 -11.11 16.53
CA ILE A 530 -20.33 -9.72 16.69
C ILE A 530 -21.03 -9.13 17.92
N GLN A 531 -20.26 -8.51 18.82
CA GLN A 531 -20.74 -7.75 19.96
C GLN A 531 -20.28 -6.30 19.80
N ILE A 532 -21.14 -5.34 20.13
CA ILE A 532 -20.80 -3.91 20.04
C ILE A 532 -20.94 -3.26 21.41
N GLN A 533 -19.93 -2.51 21.79
CA GLN A 533 -19.83 -1.84 23.08
C GLN A 533 -20.47 -0.45 23.03
N ASN A 534 -21.27 -0.11 24.02
CA ASN A 534 -21.77 1.25 24.18
C ASN A 534 -20.69 2.19 24.78
N LYS A 535 -21.01 3.49 24.89
CA LYS A 535 -20.11 4.49 25.46
C LYS A 535 -19.66 4.22 26.89
N ASN A 536 -20.41 3.42 27.65
CA ASN A 536 -20.14 3.07 29.06
C ASN A 536 -19.42 1.72 29.20
N GLY A 537 -18.97 1.12 28.13
CA GLY A 537 -18.21 -0.14 28.15
C GLY A 537 -19.07 -1.41 28.17
N VAL A 538 -20.39 -1.33 28.01
CA VAL A 538 -21.29 -2.49 28.05
C VAL A 538 -21.49 -3.05 26.65
N TYR A 539 -21.20 -4.33 26.46
CA TYR A 539 -21.41 -5.04 25.20
C TYR A 539 -22.86 -5.49 25.00
N SER A 540 -23.32 -5.43 23.77
CA SER A 540 -24.61 -5.97 23.32
C SER A 540 -24.45 -6.68 21.98
N ALA A 541 -25.35 -7.63 21.69
CA ALA A 541 -25.35 -8.34 20.43
C ALA A 541 -25.57 -7.39 19.24
N TRP A 542 -24.79 -7.58 18.19
CA TRP A 542 -24.94 -6.89 16.92
C TRP A 542 -26.22 -7.32 16.20
N ALA A 543 -26.82 -6.37 15.48
CA ALA A 543 -27.90 -6.66 14.52
C ALA A 543 -27.73 -5.82 13.25
N ALA A 544 -27.99 -6.43 12.10
CA ALA A 544 -27.80 -5.78 10.80
C ALA A 544 -28.64 -4.52 10.61
N ALA A 545 -29.88 -4.52 11.15
CA ALA A 545 -30.83 -3.41 11.07
C ALA A 545 -30.60 -2.33 12.13
N ASN A 546 -29.75 -2.58 13.13
CA ASN A 546 -29.46 -1.60 14.16
C ASN A 546 -28.52 -0.52 13.63
N ARG A 547 -28.57 0.64 14.28
CA ARG A 547 -27.72 1.78 13.99
C ARG A 547 -26.66 1.94 15.07
N TYR A 548 -25.46 2.32 14.64
CA TYR A 548 -24.30 2.49 15.50
C TYR A 548 -23.60 3.81 15.19
N THR A 549 -23.01 4.45 16.18
CA THR A 549 -22.11 5.58 15.97
C THR A 549 -20.78 5.02 15.45
N TYR A 550 -20.25 5.60 14.37
CA TYR A 550 -19.05 5.16 13.69
C TYR A 550 -18.10 6.33 13.53
N CYS A 551 -16.90 6.23 14.09
CA CYS A 551 -15.89 7.29 14.12
C CYS A 551 -14.65 6.85 13.35
N SER A 552 -14.24 7.61 12.33
CA SER A 552 -13.06 7.31 11.51
C SER A 552 -12.65 8.52 10.65
N TYR A 553 -11.76 8.29 9.69
CA TYR A 553 -11.31 9.29 8.72
C TYR A 553 -12.46 9.92 7.95
N PHE A 554 -12.38 11.24 7.80
CA PHE A 554 -13.34 12.01 7.04
C PHE A 554 -12.64 12.96 6.07
N TYR A 555 -13.14 12.97 4.84
CA TYR A 555 -12.68 13.83 3.77
C TYR A 555 -13.82 14.73 3.29
N ASP A 556 -13.61 16.04 3.21
CA ASP A 556 -14.63 16.99 2.75
C ASP A 556 -15.11 16.71 1.31
N THR A 557 -14.29 15.99 0.55
CA THR A 557 -14.61 15.55 -0.82
C THR A 557 -15.67 14.46 -0.89
N ASP A 558 -15.88 13.74 0.24
CA ASP A 558 -16.86 12.66 0.36
C ASP A 558 -17.84 12.95 1.51
N PRO A 559 -18.67 13.99 1.41
CA PRO A 559 -19.43 14.54 2.55
C PRO A 559 -20.49 13.59 3.12
N PHE A 560 -20.77 12.49 2.46
CA PHE A 560 -21.72 11.46 2.88
C PHE A 560 -21.05 10.16 3.32
N GLN A 561 -19.72 10.12 3.40
CA GLN A 561 -18.96 8.95 3.77
C GLN A 561 -18.04 9.22 4.97
N ILE A 562 -17.86 8.21 5.80
CA ILE A 562 -16.78 8.16 6.79
C ILE A 562 -15.94 6.94 6.44
N ASN A 563 -14.66 7.15 6.14
CA ASN A 563 -13.72 6.10 5.77
C ASN A 563 -14.27 5.18 4.64
N LYS A 564 -14.79 5.80 3.57
CA LYS A 564 -15.41 5.13 2.41
C LYS A 564 -16.67 4.30 2.73
N VAL A 565 -17.23 4.45 3.91
CA VAL A 565 -18.52 3.86 4.29
C VAL A 565 -19.61 4.92 4.18
N ASP A 566 -20.64 4.65 3.38
CA ASP A 566 -21.77 5.57 3.20
C ASP A 566 -22.51 5.77 4.51
N ILE A 567 -22.63 7.02 4.91
CA ILE A 567 -23.52 7.48 5.98
C ILE A 567 -24.77 8.01 5.30
N SER A 568 -25.87 7.30 5.43
CA SER A 568 -27.12 7.75 4.80
C SER A 568 -27.58 9.09 5.38
N ALA A 569 -27.93 10.04 4.51
CA ALA A 569 -28.56 11.30 4.89
C ALA A 569 -29.90 11.12 5.65
N ALA A 570 -30.55 9.96 5.49
CA ALA A 570 -31.74 9.60 6.25
C ALA A 570 -31.45 9.28 7.74
N PHE A 571 -30.18 9.11 8.11
CA PHE A 571 -29.77 8.84 9.48
C PHE A 571 -29.28 10.12 10.14
N GLN A 572 -30.14 10.71 10.96
CA GLN A 572 -29.77 11.80 11.85
C GLN A 572 -29.32 11.23 13.20
N PRO A 573 -28.32 11.81 13.86
CA PRO A 573 -27.55 12.99 13.46
C PRO A 573 -26.57 12.69 12.31
N SER A 574 -26.39 13.71 11.49
CA SER A 574 -25.45 13.71 10.37
C SER A 574 -23.99 13.57 10.85
N ILE A 575 -23.06 13.46 9.93
CA ILE A 575 -21.63 13.43 10.18
C ILE A 575 -21.21 14.68 10.97
N GLN A 576 -20.51 14.46 12.06
CA GLN A 576 -19.92 15.53 12.89
C GLN A 576 -18.40 15.36 12.93
N VAL A 577 -17.69 16.36 12.43
CA VAL A 577 -16.24 16.46 12.48
C VAL A 577 -15.80 16.77 13.91
N ILE A 578 -14.77 16.06 14.37
CA ILE A 578 -14.21 16.26 15.71
C ILE A 578 -13.48 17.60 15.78
N LYS A 579 -13.75 18.35 16.84
CA LYS A 579 -13.16 19.64 17.14
C LYS A 579 -12.55 19.65 18.53
N ASP A 580 -11.59 20.53 18.75
CA ASP A 580 -11.03 20.78 20.08
C ASP A 580 -12.03 21.54 21.00
N ALA A 581 -11.63 21.82 22.23
CA ALA A 581 -12.42 22.56 23.19
C ALA A 581 -12.77 24.01 22.76
N ASN A 582 -12.01 24.56 21.81
CA ASN A 582 -12.21 25.90 21.26
C ASN A 582 -13.07 25.90 19.99
N GLY A 583 -13.54 24.72 19.55
CA GLY A 583 -14.33 24.56 18.35
C GLY A 583 -13.51 24.51 17.05
N VAL A 584 -12.18 24.38 17.14
CA VAL A 584 -11.29 24.24 15.99
C VAL A 584 -11.24 22.78 15.55
N VAL A 585 -11.33 22.55 14.24
CA VAL A 585 -11.22 21.21 13.65
C VAL A 585 -9.86 20.62 13.97
N MET A 586 -9.86 19.36 14.43
CA MET A 586 -8.63 18.62 14.74
C MET A 586 -8.18 17.80 13.54
N ASP A 587 -6.88 17.73 13.39
CA ASP A 587 -6.21 16.77 12.53
C ASP A 587 -6.18 15.39 13.23
N GLY A 588 -6.17 14.33 12.46
CA GLY A 588 -6.21 12.97 13.00
C GLY A 588 -5.01 12.65 13.91
N VAL A 589 -3.85 13.27 13.66
CA VAL A 589 -2.66 13.14 14.51
C VAL A 589 -2.92 13.80 15.87
N ASP A 590 -3.52 15.01 15.88
CA ASP A 590 -3.86 15.70 17.13
C ASP A 590 -4.96 14.97 17.91
N VAL A 591 -5.90 14.30 17.23
CA VAL A 591 -6.88 13.41 17.89
C VAL A 591 -6.18 12.27 18.63
N VAL A 592 -5.18 11.65 18.01
CA VAL A 592 -4.39 10.58 18.65
C VAL A 592 -3.55 11.12 19.81
N ILE A 593 -2.99 12.31 19.67
CA ILE A 593 -2.22 12.96 20.75
C ILE A 593 -3.14 13.30 21.94
N GLU A 594 -4.33 13.85 21.69
CA GLU A 594 -5.31 14.11 22.75
C GLU A 594 -5.74 12.81 23.46
N TYR A 595 -5.91 11.73 22.71
CA TYR A 595 -6.17 10.42 23.32
C TYR A 595 -5.03 9.99 24.25
N LEU A 596 -3.76 10.08 23.82
CA LEU A 596 -2.60 9.79 24.67
C LEU A 596 -2.61 10.65 25.94
N GLN A 597 -2.92 11.95 25.81
CA GLN A 597 -3.00 12.89 26.95
C GLN A 597 -4.12 12.53 27.93
N SER A 598 -5.15 11.83 27.50
CA SER A 598 -6.24 11.35 28.36
C SER A 598 -5.90 10.07 29.13
N LEU A 599 -4.81 9.39 28.76
CA LEU A 599 -4.40 8.13 29.39
C LEU A 599 -3.56 8.35 30.65
N PRO A 600 -3.61 7.42 31.63
CA PRO A 600 -2.72 7.44 32.78
C PRO A 600 -1.25 7.45 32.34
N SER A 601 -0.47 8.40 32.87
CA SER A 601 0.95 8.59 32.52
C SER A 601 1.22 8.74 31.02
N LEU A 602 0.27 9.23 30.23
CA LEU A 602 0.34 9.38 28.78
C LEU A 602 0.68 8.08 28.05
N THR A 603 0.27 6.93 28.60
CA THR A 603 0.79 5.62 28.14
C THR A 603 -0.32 4.76 27.55
N ALA A 604 -0.16 4.40 26.28
CA ALA A 604 -1.01 3.44 25.59
C ALA A 604 -0.65 1.99 25.98
N ASN A 605 -1.67 1.15 26.10
CA ASN A 605 -1.51 -0.28 26.34
C ASN A 605 -2.63 -1.07 25.63
N PRO A 606 -2.67 -1.08 24.29
CA PRO A 606 -3.67 -1.83 23.55
C PRO A 606 -3.53 -3.35 23.81
N VAL A 607 -4.67 -4.03 23.93
CA VAL A 607 -4.74 -5.47 24.18
C VAL A 607 -5.45 -6.14 23.01
N LEU A 608 -4.78 -7.09 22.37
CA LEU A 608 -5.30 -7.85 21.24
C LEU A 608 -6.34 -8.88 21.73
N ASN A 609 -7.61 -8.57 21.62
CA ASN A 609 -8.71 -9.42 22.09
C ASN A 609 -10.05 -9.16 21.38
N ARG A 610 -10.04 -8.48 20.25
CA ARG A 610 -11.25 -8.08 19.50
C ARG A 610 -11.69 -9.14 18.51
N THR A 611 -10.73 -9.89 17.96
CA THR A 611 -10.98 -10.95 16.99
C THR A 611 -10.52 -12.30 17.55
N THR A 612 -11.47 -13.24 17.74
CA THR A 612 -11.16 -14.59 18.20
C THR A 612 -11.16 -15.54 17.00
N ILE A 613 -10.00 -16.11 16.65
CA ILE A 613 -9.88 -17.09 15.58
C ILE A 613 -10.43 -18.44 16.07
N LYS A 614 -11.43 -19.00 15.39
CA LYS A 614 -12.15 -20.22 15.78
C LYS A 614 -11.73 -21.48 15.02
N GLU A 615 -10.96 -21.34 13.98
CA GLU A 615 -10.47 -22.41 13.13
C GLU A 615 -8.98 -22.20 12.84
N PRO A 616 -8.21 -23.27 12.55
CA PRO A 616 -6.84 -23.13 12.09
C PRO A 616 -6.79 -22.22 10.84
N LEU A 617 -5.74 -21.42 10.76
CA LEU A 617 -5.48 -20.65 9.54
C LEU A 617 -5.19 -21.60 8.37
N PRO A 618 -5.59 -21.26 7.16
CA PRO A 618 -5.26 -22.03 5.98
C PRO A 618 -3.74 -22.24 5.82
N ALA A 619 -3.34 -23.44 5.40
CA ALA A 619 -1.93 -23.82 5.30
C ALA A 619 -1.14 -22.94 4.31
N TYR A 620 -1.80 -22.37 3.29
CA TYR A 620 -1.16 -21.44 2.34
C TYR A 620 -0.78 -20.08 2.94
N LEU A 621 -1.30 -19.75 4.13
CA LEU A 621 -0.91 -18.55 4.87
C LEU A 621 0.22 -18.82 5.88
N THR A 622 0.57 -20.08 6.12
CA THR A 622 1.57 -20.45 7.12
C THR A 622 2.97 -20.55 6.53
N GLY A 623 3.96 -20.07 7.25
CA GLY A 623 5.38 -20.20 6.88
C GLY A 623 5.85 -19.18 5.85
N SER A 624 5.09 -18.11 5.63
CA SER A 624 5.41 -17.15 4.61
C SER A 624 5.36 -15.73 5.13
N PRO A 625 6.46 -14.99 5.10
CA PRO A 625 6.35 -13.55 5.07
C PRO A 625 5.64 -13.22 3.78
N GLU A 626 4.35 -12.84 3.90
CA GLU A 626 3.52 -12.52 2.75
C GLU A 626 3.66 -13.57 1.64
N MET A 627 2.92 -13.67 0.74
CA MET A 627 2.93 -14.46 -0.48
C MET A 627 3.92 -15.66 -0.58
N GLN A 628 4.59 -16.09 0.48
CA GLN A 628 5.57 -17.17 0.44
C GLN A 628 5.09 -18.40 1.25
N PRO A 629 5.32 -19.61 0.80
CA PRO A 629 5.76 -19.99 -0.54
C PRO A 629 4.57 -20.06 -1.50
N TRP A 630 4.55 -19.19 -2.50
CA TRP A 630 3.60 -19.30 -3.59
C TRP A 630 4.18 -20.21 -4.67
N SER A 631 3.46 -21.24 -5.12
CA SER A 631 3.94 -22.20 -6.12
C SER A 631 3.98 -21.64 -7.55
N GLY A 632 3.37 -20.49 -7.79
CA GLY A 632 3.27 -19.89 -9.13
C GLY A 632 2.27 -20.57 -10.07
N ALA A 633 1.52 -21.57 -9.60
CA ALA A 633 0.49 -22.24 -10.40
C ALA A 633 -0.88 -21.64 -10.12
N PHE A 634 -1.62 -21.30 -11.17
CA PHE A 634 -3.01 -20.89 -11.14
C PHE A 634 -3.92 -22.06 -11.45
#